data_e50942e4d37d5ffd98db450b333dc48b
#
_entry.id   e50942e4d37d5ffd98db450b333dc48b
#
_cell.length_a   1.000
_cell.length_b   1.000
_cell.length_c   1.000
_cell.angle_alpha   90.00
_cell.angle_beta   90.00
_cell.angle_gamma   90.00
#
_symmetry.space_group_name_H-M   'P 1'
#
loop_
_entity.id
_entity.type
_entity.pdbx_description
1 polymer ?
#
loop_
_entity_poly.entity_id
_entity_poly.type
_entity_poly.pdbx_seq_one_letter_code
_entity_poly.pdbx_strand_id
1 'polypeptide(L)'
;AHDPVARLDIVWDSFEGYLASLSKSARSAARGELRRNREAGVVIGEIDDPSRHARRLHELMDGHNRRLNGAPVPFGADFLPALKAALGRHAILYGAWRDDRLVGAILVLRHGEVAYAPYIGLDPERGAFTYFNLTFYRPIADAIAAGVRRFHFGTLLYAMKVRRGCRILPTSQFYRGRSRAGHLAAAPWFALHAWWARRHKYASILALRPKASGACAGRG
;
A
#
# COMPACT_ATOMS: atom_id res chain seq x y z
N ALA A 1 -17.79 -10.60 -4.18
CA ALA A 1 -16.67 -9.76 -4.59
C ALA A 1 -16.22 -8.91 -3.42
N HIS A 2 -14.94 -8.67 -3.30
CA HIS A 2 -14.33 -7.79 -2.29
C HIS A 2 -13.65 -6.63 -3.01
N ASP A 3 -13.25 -5.57 -2.28
CA ASP A 3 -12.53 -4.45 -2.87
C ASP A 3 -11.26 -4.96 -3.60
N PRO A 4 -11.06 -4.57 -4.88
CA PRO A 4 -9.88 -4.96 -5.63
C PRO A 4 -8.60 -4.50 -4.93
N VAL A 5 -7.48 -5.16 -5.19
CA VAL A 5 -6.18 -4.76 -4.64
C VAL A 5 -5.25 -4.24 -5.72
N ALA A 6 -4.43 -3.26 -5.36
CA ALA A 6 -3.39 -2.75 -6.23
C ALA A 6 -2.09 -3.54 -5.97
N ARG A 7 -1.48 -4.06 -7.03
CA ARG A 7 -0.19 -4.78 -7.00
C ARG A 7 0.77 -4.15 -7.99
N LEU A 8 2.00 -3.96 -7.57
CA LEU A 8 3.14 -3.64 -8.43
C LEU A 8 3.93 -4.93 -8.70
N ASP A 9 4.10 -5.26 -9.97
CA ASP A 9 5.01 -6.31 -10.40
C ASP A 9 6.39 -5.67 -10.62
N ILE A 10 7.37 -6.05 -9.79
CA ILE A 10 8.73 -5.49 -9.79
C ILE A 10 9.58 -6.32 -10.75
N VAL A 11 10.00 -5.69 -11.84
CA VAL A 11 10.81 -6.29 -12.91
C VAL A 11 12.10 -5.51 -13.17
N TRP A 12 12.35 -4.47 -12.38
CA TRP A 12 13.51 -3.58 -12.51
C TRP A 12 14.57 -3.93 -11.47
N ASP A 13 15.82 -3.69 -11.82
CA ASP A 13 16.96 -3.92 -10.94
C ASP A 13 17.35 -2.66 -10.15
N SER A 14 16.71 -1.52 -10.42
CA SER A 14 16.97 -0.27 -9.73
C SER A 14 15.72 0.60 -9.63
N PHE A 15 15.71 1.49 -8.65
CA PHE A 15 14.64 2.48 -8.49
C PHE A 15 14.56 3.45 -9.68
N GLU A 16 15.70 3.82 -10.27
CA GLU A 16 15.71 4.66 -11.49
C GLU A 16 15.12 3.89 -12.69
N GLY A 17 15.36 2.59 -12.81
CA GLY A 17 14.70 1.73 -13.80
C GLY A 17 13.19 1.71 -13.62
N TYR A 18 12.72 1.60 -12.38
CA TYR A 18 11.29 1.74 -12.07
C TYR A 18 10.75 3.12 -12.50
N LEU A 19 11.42 4.22 -12.14
CA LEU A 19 10.97 5.57 -12.54
C LEU A 19 10.96 5.73 -14.06
N ALA A 20 11.96 5.18 -14.76
CA ALA A 20 12.05 5.22 -16.22
C ALA A 20 10.88 4.49 -16.91
N SER A 21 10.36 3.44 -16.29
CA SER A 21 9.21 2.68 -16.82
C SER A 21 7.86 3.43 -16.74
N LEU A 22 7.77 4.45 -15.89
CA LEU A 22 6.57 5.26 -15.77
C LEU A 22 6.39 6.17 -17.00
N SER A 23 5.14 6.52 -17.30
CA SER A 23 4.86 7.55 -18.31
C SER A 23 5.57 8.87 -17.99
N LYS A 24 5.89 9.68 -19.00
CA LYS A 24 6.60 10.99 -18.83
C LYS A 24 5.97 11.84 -17.72
N SER A 25 4.63 11.94 -17.71
CA SER A 25 3.91 12.75 -16.73
C SER A 25 3.98 12.14 -15.31
N ALA A 26 3.87 10.80 -15.18
CA ALA A 26 3.96 10.12 -13.89
C ALA A 26 5.36 10.20 -13.31
N ARG A 27 6.40 10.03 -14.15
CA ARG A 27 7.81 10.15 -13.76
C ARG A 27 8.15 11.58 -13.33
N SER A 28 7.70 12.60 -14.07
CA SER A 28 7.87 14.01 -13.69
C SER A 28 7.20 14.32 -12.34
N ALA A 29 5.97 13.82 -12.13
CA ALA A 29 5.28 13.97 -10.86
C ALA A 29 6.05 13.29 -9.72
N ALA A 30 6.52 12.05 -9.91
CA ALA A 30 7.28 11.31 -8.91
C ALA A 30 8.57 12.05 -8.50
N ARG A 31 9.34 12.54 -9.48
CA ARG A 31 10.55 13.32 -9.21
C ARG A 31 10.24 14.65 -8.50
N GLY A 32 9.14 15.30 -8.85
CA GLY A 32 8.67 16.50 -8.16
C GLY A 32 8.24 16.22 -6.72
N GLU A 33 7.60 15.09 -6.45
CA GLU A 33 7.19 14.66 -5.10
C GLU A 33 8.41 14.32 -4.24
N LEU A 34 9.40 13.61 -4.80
CA LEU A 34 10.68 13.32 -4.13
C LEU A 34 11.42 14.60 -3.74
N ARG A 35 11.51 15.56 -4.68
CA ARG A 35 12.16 16.85 -4.43
C ARG A 35 11.44 17.65 -3.34
N ARG A 36 10.12 17.84 -3.47
CA ARG A 36 9.32 18.61 -2.51
C ARG A 36 9.31 18.01 -1.10
N ASN A 37 9.34 16.68 -0.98
CA ASN A 37 9.48 16.02 0.31
C ASN A 37 10.81 16.37 0.99
N ARG A 38 11.90 16.40 0.23
CA ARG A 38 13.23 16.78 0.70
C ARG A 38 13.29 18.27 1.09
N GLU A 39 12.74 19.14 0.25
CA GLU A 39 12.63 20.58 0.50
C GLU A 39 11.79 20.90 1.74
N ALA A 40 10.80 20.06 2.05
CA ALA A 40 9.99 20.17 3.27
C ALA A 40 10.70 19.66 4.53
N GLY A 41 11.98 19.25 4.44
CA GLY A 41 12.74 18.74 5.57
C GLY A 41 12.26 17.38 6.11
N VAL A 42 11.52 16.60 5.29
CA VAL A 42 11.04 15.30 5.73
C VAL A 42 12.06 14.22 5.42
N VAL A 43 12.47 13.49 6.44
CA VAL A 43 13.37 12.33 6.35
C VAL A 43 12.56 11.05 6.47
N ILE A 44 12.79 10.09 5.57
CA ILE A 44 12.14 8.78 5.60
C ILE A 44 13.17 7.69 5.82
N GLY A 45 12.95 6.86 6.84
CA GLY A 45 13.83 5.76 7.18
C GLY A 45 13.11 4.59 7.82
N GLU A 46 13.80 3.48 8.07
CA GLU A 46 13.28 2.35 8.84
C GLU A 46 13.25 2.70 10.33
N ILE A 47 12.25 2.21 11.04
CA ILE A 47 12.12 2.27 12.50
C ILE A 47 12.62 0.93 13.04
N ASP A 48 13.84 0.90 13.53
CA ASP A 48 14.46 -0.31 14.06
C ASP A 48 13.82 -0.75 15.38
N ASP A 49 13.58 0.22 16.27
CA ASP A 49 12.94 -0.01 17.57
C ASP A 49 11.58 0.72 17.66
N PRO A 50 10.49 0.05 17.25
CA PRO A 50 9.15 0.64 17.30
C PRO A 50 8.61 0.83 18.73
N SER A 51 9.23 0.23 19.76
CA SER A 51 8.78 0.40 21.14
C SER A 51 8.91 1.84 21.62
N ARG A 52 9.95 2.54 21.18
CA ARG A 52 10.17 3.97 21.46
C ARG A 52 9.08 4.88 20.89
N HIS A 53 8.38 4.42 19.87
CA HIS A 53 7.36 5.17 19.15
C HIS A 53 5.97 4.53 19.22
N ALA A 54 5.76 3.51 20.05
CA ALA A 54 4.58 2.64 20.06
C ALA A 54 3.27 3.42 20.08
N ARG A 55 3.10 4.36 21.03
CA ARG A 55 1.92 5.21 21.13
C ARG A 55 1.75 6.09 19.89
N ARG A 56 2.82 6.73 19.41
CA ARG A 56 2.74 7.62 18.25
C ARG A 56 2.43 6.88 16.96
N LEU A 57 2.99 5.69 16.76
CA LEU A 57 2.67 4.81 15.64
C LEU A 57 1.19 4.43 15.63
N HIS A 58 0.66 4.04 16.79
CA HIS A 58 -0.76 3.73 16.93
C HIS A 58 -1.64 4.96 16.64
N GLU A 59 -1.36 6.12 17.22
CA GLU A 59 -2.11 7.37 16.99
C GLU A 59 -2.16 7.74 15.50
N LEU A 60 -1.04 7.63 14.79
CA LEU A 60 -0.97 7.92 13.35
C LEU A 60 -1.83 6.95 12.54
N MET A 61 -1.72 5.64 12.80
CA MET A 61 -2.45 4.61 12.05
C MET A 61 -3.94 4.62 12.39
N ASP A 62 -4.28 4.77 13.65
CA ASP A 62 -5.68 4.83 14.12
C ASP A 62 -6.39 6.07 13.57
N GLY A 63 -5.77 7.24 13.71
CA GLY A 63 -6.31 8.48 13.17
C GLY A 63 -6.47 8.45 11.65
N HIS A 64 -5.52 7.84 10.92
CA HIS A 64 -5.61 7.67 9.48
C HIS A 64 -6.74 6.70 9.09
N ASN A 65 -6.84 5.56 9.77
CA ASN A 65 -7.88 4.56 9.51
C ASN A 65 -9.28 5.10 9.80
N ARG A 66 -9.46 5.83 10.90
CA ARG A 66 -10.74 6.49 11.22
C ARG A 66 -11.17 7.48 10.11
N ARG A 67 -10.23 8.27 9.58
CA ARG A 67 -10.55 9.22 8.50
C ARG A 67 -10.94 8.53 7.19
N LEU A 68 -10.30 7.40 6.86
CA LEU A 68 -10.56 6.71 5.59
C LEU A 68 -11.71 5.71 5.66
N ASN A 69 -11.81 4.99 6.77
CA ASN A 69 -12.71 3.83 6.90
C ASN A 69 -13.80 4.03 7.96
N GLY A 70 -13.78 5.16 8.70
CA GLY A 70 -14.75 5.44 9.77
C GLY A 70 -14.57 4.58 11.02
N ALA A 71 -13.51 3.78 11.13
CA ALA A 71 -13.29 2.84 12.23
C ALA A 71 -11.86 2.89 12.76
N PRO A 72 -11.61 2.54 14.04
CA PRO A 72 -10.28 2.42 14.59
C PRO A 72 -9.50 1.27 13.92
N VAL A 73 -8.17 1.27 14.07
CA VAL A 73 -7.39 0.07 13.78
C VAL A 73 -7.73 -1.05 14.79
N PRO A 74 -7.70 -2.33 14.40
CA PRO A 74 -8.11 -3.45 15.28
C PRO A 74 -7.01 -3.89 16.26
N PHE A 75 -6.11 -2.99 16.66
CA PHE A 75 -4.98 -3.30 17.54
C PHE A 75 -4.60 -2.09 18.41
N GLY A 76 -3.95 -2.36 19.57
CA GLY A 76 -3.41 -1.34 20.47
C GLY A 76 -1.97 -0.93 20.15
N ALA A 77 -1.42 -0.03 20.98
CA ALA A 77 -0.09 0.54 20.77
C ALA A 77 1.04 -0.50 20.79
N ASP A 78 0.90 -1.57 21.58
CA ASP A 78 1.93 -2.60 21.75
C ASP A 78 1.99 -3.59 20.57
N PHE A 79 1.01 -3.54 19.68
CA PHE A 79 0.93 -4.50 18.56
C PHE A 79 2.13 -4.42 17.61
N LEU A 80 2.53 -3.21 17.18
CA LEU A 80 3.61 -3.06 16.22
C LEU A 80 4.98 -3.44 16.80
N PRO A 81 5.33 -3.06 18.05
CA PRO A 81 6.50 -3.60 18.74
C PRO A 81 6.50 -5.12 18.83
N ALA A 82 5.40 -5.73 19.29
CA ALA A 82 5.28 -7.17 19.38
C ALA A 82 5.38 -7.87 18.00
N LEU A 83 4.77 -7.29 16.98
CA LEU A 83 4.85 -7.79 15.60
C LEU A 83 6.30 -7.74 15.06
N LYS A 84 7.01 -6.64 15.29
CA LYS A 84 8.43 -6.50 14.89
C LYS A 84 9.31 -7.51 15.63
N ALA A 85 9.08 -7.71 16.94
CA ALA A 85 9.80 -8.69 17.71
C ALA A 85 9.55 -10.13 17.22
N ALA A 86 8.30 -10.46 16.87
CA ALA A 86 7.92 -11.80 16.42
C ALA A 86 8.39 -12.10 14.98
N LEU A 87 8.34 -11.13 14.08
CA LEU A 87 8.62 -11.31 12.65
C LEU A 87 10.01 -10.83 12.22
N GLY A 88 10.72 -10.09 13.05
CA GLY A 88 12.06 -9.60 12.80
C GLY A 88 12.15 -8.83 11.48
N ARG A 89 13.04 -9.29 10.58
CA ARG A 89 13.27 -8.69 9.26
C ARG A 89 12.06 -8.78 8.29
N HIS A 90 11.05 -9.56 8.64
CA HIS A 90 9.84 -9.71 7.82
C HIS A 90 8.79 -8.63 8.09
N ALA A 91 8.88 -7.93 9.23
CA ALA A 91 8.08 -6.76 9.55
C ALA A 91 8.96 -5.51 9.47
N ILE A 92 8.74 -4.68 8.46
CA ILE A 92 9.49 -3.46 8.21
C ILE A 92 8.56 -2.29 8.51
N LEU A 93 8.98 -1.41 9.42
CA LEU A 93 8.28 -0.19 9.74
C LEU A 93 9.09 0.98 9.19
N TYR A 94 8.50 1.75 8.26
CA TYR A 94 9.08 3.01 7.83
C TYR A 94 8.40 4.15 8.56
N GLY A 95 9.20 5.12 9.00
CA GLY A 95 8.77 6.39 9.53
C GLY A 95 9.10 7.54 8.60
N ALA A 96 8.33 8.60 8.71
CA ALA A 96 8.64 9.90 8.14
C ALA A 96 8.77 10.90 9.30
N TRP A 97 9.92 11.56 9.39
CA TRP A 97 10.23 12.54 10.43
C TRP A 97 10.36 13.93 9.83
N ARG A 98 9.86 14.90 10.56
CA ARG A 98 10.09 16.31 10.31
C ARG A 98 10.36 16.98 11.65
N ASP A 99 11.45 17.74 11.77
CA ASP A 99 11.85 18.39 13.01
C ASP A 99 11.83 17.41 14.21
N ASP A 100 12.44 16.22 14.04
CA ASP A 100 12.49 15.10 15.00
C ASP A 100 11.13 14.53 15.42
N ARG A 101 10.05 15.00 14.83
CA ARG A 101 8.69 14.49 15.08
C ARG A 101 8.29 13.47 14.03
N LEU A 102 7.83 12.30 14.47
CA LEU A 102 7.24 11.28 13.60
C LEU A 102 5.88 11.78 13.05
N VAL A 103 5.83 12.08 11.75
CA VAL A 103 4.65 12.64 11.06
C VAL A 103 3.96 11.63 10.14
N GLY A 104 4.54 10.45 9.94
CA GLY A 104 3.94 9.36 9.18
C GLY A 104 4.62 8.04 9.46
N ALA A 105 3.91 6.95 9.25
CA ALA A 105 4.44 5.59 9.36
C ALA A 105 3.72 4.64 8.41
N ILE A 106 4.41 3.60 7.96
CA ILE A 106 3.83 2.49 7.20
C ILE A 106 4.42 1.17 7.68
N LEU A 107 3.57 0.17 7.81
CA LEU A 107 3.98 -1.22 8.00
C LEU A 107 4.09 -1.90 6.65
N VAL A 108 5.21 -2.56 6.40
CA VAL A 108 5.43 -3.46 5.26
C VAL A 108 5.76 -4.84 5.79
N LEU A 109 4.98 -5.82 5.39
CA LEU A 109 5.26 -7.24 5.65
C LEU A 109 5.93 -7.84 4.42
N ARG A 110 7.06 -8.53 4.60
CA ARG A 110 7.81 -9.15 3.51
C ARG A 110 8.05 -10.62 3.77
N HIS A 111 7.72 -11.46 2.79
CA HIS A 111 8.01 -12.89 2.82
C HIS A 111 8.44 -13.36 1.42
N GLY A 112 9.67 -13.89 1.33
CA GLY A 112 10.24 -14.27 0.03
C GLY A 112 10.19 -13.10 -0.97
N GLU A 113 9.65 -13.34 -2.15
CA GLU A 113 9.52 -12.36 -3.23
C GLU A 113 8.27 -11.48 -3.13
N VAL A 114 7.53 -11.53 -2.02
CA VAL A 114 6.27 -10.79 -1.86
C VAL A 114 6.37 -9.80 -0.72
N ALA A 115 5.90 -8.57 -0.96
CA ALA A 115 5.68 -7.55 0.06
C ALA A 115 4.22 -7.11 0.09
N TYR A 116 3.74 -6.71 1.26
CA TYR A 116 2.39 -6.23 1.49
C TYR A 116 2.40 -5.07 2.48
N ALA A 117 1.70 -3.98 2.15
CA ALA A 117 1.56 -2.79 3.00
C ALA A 117 0.13 -2.71 3.58
N PRO A 118 -0.11 -3.31 4.77
CA PRO A 118 -1.45 -3.38 5.35
C PRO A 118 -1.91 -2.09 6.02
N TYR A 119 -1.01 -1.37 6.66
CA TYR A 119 -1.35 -0.20 7.47
C TYR A 119 -0.42 0.97 7.19
N ILE A 120 -1.03 2.13 7.09
CA ILE A 120 -0.36 3.42 6.99
C ILE A 120 -0.98 4.39 8.01
N GLY A 121 -0.15 5.25 8.57
CA GLY A 121 -0.56 6.38 9.38
C GLY A 121 0.07 7.66 8.87
N LEU A 122 -0.68 8.75 8.79
CA LEU A 122 -0.17 10.04 8.35
C LEU A 122 -0.83 11.18 9.11
N ASP A 123 -0.02 12.10 9.59
CA ASP A 123 -0.50 13.36 10.18
C ASP A 123 -1.10 14.23 9.06
N PRO A 124 -2.40 14.62 9.12
CA PRO A 124 -3.04 15.37 8.05
C PRO A 124 -2.43 16.75 7.83
N GLU A 125 -1.90 17.37 8.87
CA GLU A 125 -1.38 18.74 8.79
C GLU A 125 0.07 18.80 8.29
N ARG A 126 0.85 17.72 8.47
CA ARG A 126 2.30 17.72 8.24
C ARG A 126 2.78 16.74 7.18
N GLY A 127 1.87 15.99 6.58
CA GLY A 127 2.20 14.93 5.64
C GLY A 127 1.96 15.25 4.16
N ALA A 128 1.70 16.52 3.76
CA ALA A 128 1.19 16.85 2.42
C ALA A 128 2.01 16.27 1.25
N PHE A 129 3.34 16.27 1.34
CA PHE A 129 4.21 15.70 0.30
C PHE A 129 4.80 14.34 0.70
N THR A 130 4.54 13.88 1.91
CA THR A 130 5.13 12.67 2.51
C THR A 130 4.45 11.41 2.04
N TYR A 131 3.14 11.47 1.74
CA TYR A 131 2.34 10.28 1.43
C TYR A 131 3.03 9.34 0.43
N PHE A 132 3.34 9.82 -0.77
CA PHE A 132 3.88 8.94 -1.82
C PHE A 132 5.33 8.53 -1.57
N ASN A 133 6.12 9.38 -0.92
CA ASN A 133 7.48 9.04 -0.56
C ASN A 133 7.53 7.90 0.45
N LEU A 134 6.68 7.99 1.49
CA LEU A 134 6.59 7.00 2.55
C LEU A 134 5.92 5.70 2.08
N THR A 135 4.84 5.81 1.28
CA THR A 135 4.04 4.62 0.92
C THR A 135 4.52 3.90 -0.32
N PHE A 136 5.20 4.61 -1.23
CA PHE A 136 5.62 4.05 -2.52
C PHE A 136 7.12 4.11 -2.71
N TYR A 137 7.71 5.31 -2.78
CA TYR A 137 9.04 5.43 -3.35
C TYR A 137 10.11 4.78 -2.49
N ARG A 138 10.11 5.01 -1.17
CA ARG A 138 11.07 4.35 -0.27
C ARG A 138 10.83 2.84 -0.19
N PRO A 139 9.61 2.34 0.08
CA PRO A 139 9.37 0.91 0.12
C PRO A 139 9.63 0.18 -1.21
N ILE A 140 9.36 0.83 -2.36
CA ILE A 140 9.68 0.24 -3.68
C ILE A 140 11.19 0.14 -3.88
N ALA A 141 11.96 1.19 -3.54
CA ALA A 141 13.42 1.16 -3.67
C ALA A 141 14.03 0.01 -2.85
N ASP A 142 13.60 -0.12 -1.60
CA ASP A 142 14.09 -1.16 -0.70
C ASP A 142 13.58 -2.56 -1.12
N ALA A 143 12.36 -2.66 -1.66
CA ALA A 143 11.82 -3.91 -2.20
C ALA A 143 12.61 -4.39 -3.43
N ILE A 144 13.00 -3.49 -4.33
CA ILE A 144 13.88 -3.81 -5.48
C ILE A 144 15.21 -4.33 -4.97
N ALA A 145 15.88 -3.61 -4.07
CA ALA A 145 17.15 -4.00 -3.49
C ALA A 145 17.10 -5.36 -2.77
N ALA A 146 15.93 -5.70 -2.21
CA ALA A 146 15.70 -6.95 -1.50
C ALA A 146 15.20 -8.11 -2.39
N GLY A 147 15.14 -7.94 -3.72
CA GLY A 147 14.71 -8.97 -4.66
C GLY A 147 13.21 -9.29 -4.63
N VAL A 148 12.38 -8.39 -4.09
CA VAL A 148 10.92 -8.54 -4.12
C VAL A 148 10.43 -8.45 -5.56
N ARG A 149 9.49 -9.32 -5.94
CA ARG A 149 8.89 -9.37 -7.28
C ARG A 149 7.46 -8.88 -7.30
N ARG A 150 6.75 -8.91 -6.18
CA ARG A 150 5.33 -8.53 -6.09
C ARG A 150 5.11 -7.69 -4.84
N PHE A 151 4.62 -6.47 -5.03
CA PHE A 151 4.30 -5.58 -3.91
C PHE A 151 2.80 -5.22 -3.93
N HIS A 152 2.09 -5.58 -2.87
CA HIS A 152 0.67 -5.31 -2.69
C HIS A 152 0.45 -4.05 -1.85
N PHE A 153 -0.21 -3.06 -2.44
CA PHE A 153 -0.51 -1.76 -1.81
C PHE A 153 -1.95 -1.65 -1.28
N GLY A 154 -2.64 -2.78 -1.16
CA GLY A 154 -4.01 -2.80 -0.63
C GLY A 154 -5.03 -2.11 -1.55
N THR A 155 -6.13 -1.70 -0.92
CA THR A 155 -7.31 -1.11 -1.57
C THR A 155 -7.23 0.42 -1.62
N LEU A 156 -8.26 1.09 -2.18
CA LEU A 156 -8.42 2.55 -2.28
C LEU A 156 -7.36 3.27 -3.15
N LEU A 157 -7.62 4.52 -3.49
CA LEU A 157 -6.74 5.39 -4.28
C LEU A 157 -6.20 4.74 -5.58
N TYR A 158 -7.04 3.93 -6.24
CA TYR A 158 -6.63 3.10 -7.38
C TYR A 158 -6.01 3.89 -8.52
N ALA A 159 -6.61 5.01 -8.93
CA ALA A 159 -6.07 5.84 -10.00
C ALA A 159 -4.63 6.31 -9.70
N MET A 160 -4.35 6.68 -8.45
CA MET A 160 -3.02 7.11 -8.01
C MET A 160 -2.01 5.97 -8.02
N LYS A 161 -2.44 4.76 -7.66
CA LYS A 161 -1.62 3.54 -7.68
C LYS A 161 -1.33 3.09 -9.11
N VAL A 162 -2.34 3.10 -9.98
CA VAL A 162 -2.19 2.76 -11.40
C VAL A 162 -1.23 3.72 -12.09
N ARG A 163 -1.30 5.02 -11.79
CA ARG A 163 -0.35 6.02 -12.30
C ARG A 163 1.10 5.72 -11.89
N ARG A 164 1.31 4.96 -10.81
CA ARG A 164 2.63 4.50 -10.32
C ARG A 164 2.96 3.06 -10.74
N GLY A 165 2.30 2.57 -11.78
CA GLY A 165 2.60 1.27 -12.37
C GLY A 165 1.86 0.08 -11.76
N CYS A 166 1.02 0.29 -10.75
CA CYS A 166 0.26 -0.81 -10.15
C CYS A 166 -0.83 -1.34 -11.10
N ARG A 167 -1.02 -2.64 -11.10
CA ARG A 167 -2.17 -3.31 -11.71
C ARG A 167 -3.26 -3.51 -10.65
N ILE A 168 -4.51 -3.41 -11.06
CA ILE A 168 -5.66 -3.67 -10.19
C ILE A 168 -6.12 -5.11 -10.41
N LEU A 169 -6.13 -5.86 -9.31
CA LEU A 169 -6.51 -7.28 -9.32
C LEU A 169 -7.84 -7.46 -8.60
N PRO A 170 -8.76 -8.24 -9.18
CA PRO A 170 -9.97 -8.62 -8.47
C PRO A 170 -9.62 -9.51 -7.27
N THR A 171 -10.39 -9.38 -6.21
CA THR A 171 -10.28 -10.23 -5.03
C THR A 171 -11.58 -10.99 -4.81
N SER A 172 -11.48 -12.12 -4.09
CA SER A 172 -12.62 -12.94 -3.74
C SER A 172 -12.63 -13.20 -2.24
N GLN A 173 -13.82 -13.16 -1.66
CA GLN A 173 -14.04 -13.65 -0.30
C GLN A 173 -14.74 -14.99 -0.37
N PHE A 174 -14.33 -15.90 0.51
CA PHE A 174 -14.94 -17.21 0.64
C PHE A 174 -15.75 -17.25 1.93
N TYR A 175 -16.98 -17.69 1.85
CA TYR A 175 -17.87 -17.86 2.99
C TYR A 175 -18.25 -19.33 3.13
N ARG A 176 -18.19 -19.83 4.35
CA ARG A 176 -18.67 -21.16 4.71
C ARG A 176 -19.71 -21.06 5.82
N GLY A 177 -20.94 -21.45 5.54
CA GLY A 177 -21.99 -21.53 6.55
C GLY A 177 -21.66 -22.62 7.58
N ARG A 178 -22.08 -22.41 8.83
CA ARG A 178 -21.90 -23.41 9.91
C ARG A 178 -22.70 -24.70 9.67
N SER A 179 -23.81 -24.61 8.94
CA SER A 179 -24.61 -25.77 8.52
C SER A 179 -24.75 -25.80 7.00
N ARG A 180 -25.00 -26.99 6.43
CA ARG A 180 -25.24 -27.17 4.99
C ARG A 180 -26.46 -26.36 4.54
N ALA A 181 -27.55 -26.39 5.30
CA ALA A 181 -28.78 -25.64 4.99
C ALA A 181 -28.52 -24.13 4.97
N GLY A 182 -27.86 -23.59 6.00
CA GLY A 182 -27.48 -22.16 6.04
C GLY A 182 -26.55 -21.74 4.91
N HIS A 183 -25.62 -22.63 4.51
CA HIS A 183 -24.72 -22.37 3.39
C HIS A 183 -25.50 -22.30 2.06
N LEU A 184 -26.38 -23.26 1.80
CA LEU A 184 -27.20 -23.30 0.58
C LEU A 184 -28.17 -22.13 0.50
N ALA A 185 -28.79 -21.75 1.62
CA ALA A 185 -29.69 -20.59 1.67
C ALA A 185 -28.99 -19.27 1.40
N ALA A 186 -27.75 -19.10 1.85
CA ALA A 186 -26.98 -17.87 1.66
C ALA A 186 -26.28 -17.77 0.28
N ALA A 187 -26.00 -18.89 -0.37
CA ALA A 187 -25.24 -18.95 -1.60
C ALA A 187 -25.80 -18.08 -2.75
N PRO A 188 -27.13 -18.06 -3.04
CA PRO A 188 -27.70 -17.22 -4.09
C PRO A 188 -27.52 -15.73 -3.80
N TRP A 189 -27.66 -15.32 -2.55
CA TRP A 189 -27.47 -13.93 -2.14
C TRP A 189 -26.01 -13.47 -2.33
N PHE A 190 -25.05 -14.30 -1.93
CA PHE A 190 -23.63 -14.00 -2.16
C PHE A 190 -23.28 -13.96 -3.65
N ALA A 191 -23.85 -14.84 -4.46
CA ALA A 191 -23.65 -14.85 -5.90
C ALA A 191 -24.20 -13.58 -6.56
N LEU A 192 -25.43 -13.19 -6.22
CA LEU A 192 -26.06 -11.97 -6.71
C LEU A 192 -25.29 -10.71 -6.29
N HIS A 193 -24.90 -10.63 -5.02
CA HIS A 193 -24.10 -9.52 -4.51
C HIS A 193 -22.72 -9.45 -5.21
N ALA A 194 -22.07 -10.58 -5.42
CA ALA A 194 -20.78 -10.62 -6.12
C ALA A 194 -20.91 -10.16 -7.59
N TRP A 195 -21.95 -10.59 -8.29
CA TRP A 195 -22.26 -10.17 -9.65
C TRP A 195 -22.54 -8.67 -9.72
N TRP A 196 -23.44 -8.15 -8.84
CA TRP A 196 -23.79 -6.74 -8.76
C TRP A 196 -22.56 -5.86 -8.48
N ALA A 197 -21.74 -6.22 -7.48
CA ALA A 197 -20.56 -5.47 -7.10
C ALA A 197 -19.53 -5.40 -8.24
N ARG A 198 -19.30 -6.49 -8.96
CA ARG A 198 -18.41 -6.50 -10.13
C ARG A 198 -18.89 -5.58 -11.23
N ARG A 199 -20.20 -5.57 -11.49
CA ARG A 199 -20.80 -4.81 -12.60
C ARG A 199 -20.97 -3.33 -12.29
N HIS A 200 -21.32 -2.97 -11.07
CA HIS A 200 -21.69 -1.61 -10.71
C HIS A 200 -20.65 -0.89 -9.84
N LYS A 201 -20.02 -1.60 -8.90
CA LYS A 201 -19.05 -0.97 -7.98
C LYS A 201 -17.61 -1.01 -8.50
N TYR A 202 -17.19 -2.09 -9.14
CA TYR A 202 -15.78 -2.32 -9.46
C TYR A 202 -15.44 -2.28 -10.94
N ALA A 203 -16.41 -2.20 -11.86
CA ALA A 203 -16.16 -2.24 -13.29
C ALA A 203 -15.17 -1.16 -13.75
N SER A 204 -15.39 0.09 -13.38
CA SER A 204 -14.52 1.21 -13.71
C SER A 204 -13.12 1.10 -13.08
N ILE A 205 -13.05 0.59 -11.85
CA ILE A 205 -11.79 0.39 -11.12
C ILE A 205 -10.96 -0.72 -11.80
N LEU A 206 -11.60 -1.83 -12.14
CA LEU A 206 -10.94 -2.97 -12.80
C LEU A 206 -10.53 -2.66 -14.25
N ALA A 207 -11.11 -1.65 -14.87
CA ALA A 207 -10.74 -1.16 -16.19
C ALA A 207 -9.48 -0.27 -16.19
N LEU A 208 -9.05 0.23 -15.03
CA LEU A 208 -7.83 1.04 -14.92
C LEU A 208 -6.59 0.24 -15.35
N ARG A 209 -5.74 0.84 -16.19
CA ARG A 209 -4.49 0.25 -16.66
C ARG A 209 -3.34 1.25 -16.51
N PRO A 210 -2.14 0.81 -16.13
CA PRO A 210 -0.96 1.67 -16.15
C PRO A 210 -0.64 2.09 -17.60
N LYS A 211 -0.31 3.36 -17.79
CA LYS A 211 0.19 3.86 -19.07
C LYS A 211 1.69 3.54 -19.14
N ALA A 212 2.07 2.63 -20.02
CA ALA A 212 3.48 2.34 -20.29
C ALA A 212 4.19 3.58 -20.86
N SER A 213 5.45 3.77 -20.52
CA SER A 213 6.33 4.65 -21.30
C SER A 213 6.49 3.99 -22.68
N GLY A 214 6.39 4.74 -23.76
CA GLY A 214 6.50 4.21 -25.13
C GLY A 214 7.84 3.56 -25.49
N ALA A 215 8.67 3.19 -24.53
CA ALA A 215 9.99 2.62 -24.69
C ALA A 215 10.05 1.07 -24.62
N CYS A 216 8.95 0.38 -24.34
CA CYS A 216 8.91 -1.10 -24.25
C CYS A 216 8.03 -1.79 -25.31
N ALA A 217 7.80 -1.13 -26.46
CA ALA A 217 7.16 -1.79 -27.62
C ALA A 217 8.23 -2.33 -28.60
N GLY A 218 9.07 -3.24 -28.11
CA GLY A 218 10.08 -3.84 -29.00
C GLY A 218 10.97 -4.80 -28.26
N ARG A 219 10.44 -6.00 -28.00
CA ARG A 219 11.13 -7.32 -28.10
C ARG A 219 10.08 -8.41 -27.88
N GLY A 220 9.71 -9.03 -29.00
CA GLY A 220 8.92 -10.24 -29.09
C GLY A 220 9.69 -11.45 -28.58
#